data_6d4a3c53c9b9695daf1904ca8714bd55
#
_entry.id   6d4a3c53c9b9695daf1904ca8714bd55
#
_cell.length_a   1.000
_cell.length_b   1.000
_cell.length_c   1.000
_cell.angle_alpha   90.00
_cell.angle_beta   90.00
_cell.angle_gamma   90.00
#
_symmetry.space_group_name_H-M   'P 1'
#
loop_
_entity.id
_entity.type
_entity.pdbx_description
1 polymer ?
#
loop_
_entity_poly.entity_id
_entity_poly.type
_entity_poly.pdbx_seq_one_letter_code
_entity_poly.pdbx_strand_id
1 'polypeptide(L)'
;MEENFNLHLGKKLRMRRLSLGLTQTKVAEAINVTFQQIQKYEKGTNGVSSNRLMQLSNYLKVPITYFFEDFKNFNDQKNLHDDSEDLNYSFLSKTFSSLSKTQKEKILQILKKK
;
A
#
# COMPACT_ATOMS: atom_id res chain seq x y z
N MET A 1 -12.35 -17.11 4.49
CA MET A 1 -12.79 -15.81 4.02
C MET A 1 -11.59 -14.92 3.69
N GLU A 2 -11.66 -14.26 2.58
CA GLU A 2 -10.55 -13.41 2.15
C GLU A 2 -10.54 -12.10 2.92
N GLU A 3 -9.34 -11.64 3.21
CA GLU A 3 -9.18 -10.34 3.82
C GLU A 3 -9.42 -9.26 2.77
N ASN A 4 -10.15 -8.22 3.16
CA ASN A 4 -10.39 -7.07 2.30
C ASN A 4 -9.10 -6.27 2.20
N PHE A 5 -8.64 -6.00 0.99
CA PHE A 5 -7.39 -5.29 0.79
C PHE A 5 -7.45 -3.87 1.40
N ASN A 6 -8.59 -3.22 1.28
CA ASN A 6 -8.71 -1.87 1.85
C ASN A 6 -8.52 -1.86 3.36
N LEU A 7 -9.04 -2.88 4.03
CA LEU A 7 -8.83 -3.03 5.47
C LEU A 7 -7.36 -3.27 5.79
N HIS A 8 -6.74 -4.13 5.01
CA HIS A 8 -5.32 -4.45 5.20
C HIS A 8 -4.47 -3.20 5.01
N LEU A 9 -4.71 -2.50 3.92
CA LEU A 9 -3.97 -1.28 3.61
C LEU A 9 -4.16 -0.25 4.70
N GLY A 10 -5.38 -0.10 5.18
CA GLY A 10 -5.68 0.84 6.25
C GLY A 10 -4.91 0.55 7.53
N LYS A 11 -4.80 -0.72 7.87
CA LYS A 11 -4.02 -1.13 9.04
C LYS A 11 -2.54 -0.82 8.85
N LYS A 12 -2.01 -1.09 7.67
CA LYS A 12 -0.61 -0.80 7.37
C LYS A 12 -0.34 0.70 7.46
N LEU A 13 -1.25 1.49 6.90
CA LEU A 13 -1.14 2.94 6.96
C LEU A 13 -1.11 3.42 8.41
N ARG A 14 -2.05 2.95 9.21
CA ARG A 14 -2.14 3.35 10.60
C ARG A 14 -0.90 2.95 11.39
N MET A 15 -0.44 1.73 11.20
CA MET A 15 0.74 1.23 11.91
C MET A 15 1.96 2.09 11.62
N ARG A 16 2.18 2.38 10.34
CA ARG A 16 3.34 3.18 9.97
C ARG A 16 3.21 4.61 10.52
N ARG A 17 2.02 5.18 10.39
CA ARG A 17 1.76 6.53 10.91
C ARG A 17 2.08 6.61 12.40
N LEU A 18 1.56 5.67 13.16
CA LEU A 18 1.79 5.65 14.60
C LEU A 18 3.25 5.42 14.94
N SER A 19 3.93 4.57 14.19
CA SER A 19 5.35 4.31 14.45
C SER A 19 6.20 5.55 14.25
N LEU A 20 5.75 6.48 13.42
CA LEU A 20 6.46 7.74 13.19
C LEU A 20 5.97 8.86 14.10
N GLY A 21 4.99 8.57 14.95
CA GLY A 21 4.45 9.59 15.86
C GLY A 21 3.63 10.65 15.17
N LEU A 22 3.04 10.31 14.03
CA LEU A 22 2.28 11.28 13.24
C LEU A 22 0.79 11.20 13.55
N THR A 23 0.12 12.36 13.48
CA THR A 23 -1.33 12.40 13.61
C THR A 23 -1.97 12.18 12.23
N GLN A 24 -3.25 11.84 12.25
CA GLN A 24 -3.99 11.74 11.00
C GLN A 24 -4.02 13.07 10.25
N THR A 25 -4.12 14.16 10.99
CA THR A 25 -4.12 15.50 10.40
C THR A 25 -2.83 15.80 9.68
N LYS A 26 -1.69 15.42 10.28
CA LYS A 26 -0.39 15.62 9.62
C LYS A 26 -0.30 14.89 8.31
N VAL A 27 -0.75 13.64 8.29
CA VAL A 27 -0.71 12.85 7.07
C VAL A 27 -1.65 13.45 6.03
N ALA A 28 -2.84 13.89 6.46
CA ALA A 28 -3.80 14.50 5.56
C ALA A 28 -3.21 15.74 4.88
N GLU A 29 -2.56 16.59 5.67
CA GLU A 29 -1.93 17.79 5.14
C GLU A 29 -0.84 17.45 4.12
N ALA A 30 -0.08 16.41 4.41
CA ALA A 30 1.05 16.05 3.58
C ALA A 30 0.63 15.60 2.18
N ILE A 31 -0.51 14.96 2.06
CA ILE A 31 -0.98 14.49 0.75
C ILE A 31 -2.20 15.27 0.27
N ASN A 32 -2.50 16.36 0.94
CA ASN A 32 -3.53 17.32 0.53
C ASN A 32 -4.92 16.68 0.43
N VAL A 33 -5.28 15.96 1.46
CA VAL A 33 -6.65 15.42 1.62
C VAL A 33 -7.18 15.85 2.98
N THR A 34 -8.45 15.56 3.22
CA THR A 34 -9.06 15.92 4.49
C THR A 34 -8.68 14.90 5.57
N PHE A 35 -8.77 15.33 6.81
CA PHE A 35 -8.61 14.46 7.97
C PHE A 35 -9.59 13.29 7.89
N GLN A 36 -10.84 13.56 7.52
CA GLN A 36 -11.85 12.52 7.40
C GLN A 36 -11.46 11.47 6.36
N GLN A 37 -10.78 11.91 5.30
CA GLN A 37 -10.36 10.97 4.26
C GLN A 37 -9.31 10.01 4.80
N ILE A 38 -8.38 10.51 5.61
CA ILE A 38 -7.38 9.63 6.24
C ILE A 38 -8.06 8.64 7.17
N GLN A 39 -9.05 9.11 7.93
CA GLN A 39 -9.81 8.20 8.80
C GLN A 39 -10.45 7.06 7.99
N LYS A 40 -11.04 7.40 6.85
CA LYS A 40 -11.68 6.41 6.00
C LYS A 40 -10.67 5.42 5.42
N TYR A 41 -9.50 5.91 5.02
CA TYR A 41 -8.44 5.03 4.55
C TYR A 41 -8.03 4.04 5.63
N GLU A 42 -7.83 4.53 6.86
CA GLU A 42 -7.36 3.68 7.94
C GLU A 42 -8.41 2.67 8.39
N LYS A 43 -9.68 3.02 8.24
CA LYS A 43 -10.78 2.10 8.56
C LYS A 43 -11.07 1.13 7.44
N GLY A 44 -10.53 1.39 6.25
CA GLY A 44 -10.77 0.53 5.11
C GLY A 44 -12.12 0.74 4.45
N THR A 45 -12.81 1.84 4.78
CA THR A 45 -14.10 2.12 4.18
C THR A 45 -13.98 2.68 2.77
N ASN A 46 -12.85 3.30 2.47
CA ASN A 46 -12.56 3.80 1.13
C ASN A 46 -11.24 3.22 0.66
N GLY A 47 -11.16 2.91 -0.62
CA GLY A 47 -9.90 2.53 -1.21
C GLY A 47 -9.00 3.74 -1.40
N VAL A 48 -7.72 3.49 -1.55
CA VAL A 48 -6.73 4.54 -1.78
C VAL A 48 -6.32 4.47 -3.24
N SER A 49 -6.44 5.60 -3.94
CA SER A 49 -6.01 5.63 -5.34
C SER A 49 -4.51 5.38 -5.44
N SER A 50 -4.07 4.93 -6.61
CA SER A 50 -2.64 4.67 -6.81
C SER A 50 -1.82 5.93 -6.61
N ASN A 51 -2.33 7.07 -7.03
CA ASN A 51 -1.62 8.33 -6.85
C ASN A 51 -1.46 8.67 -5.37
N ARG A 52 -2.53 8.50 -4.59
CA ARG A 52 -2.47 8.76 -3.16
C ARG A 52 -1.56 7.78 -2.46
N LEU A 53 -1.57 6.52 -2.91
CA LEU A 53 -0.72 5.50 -2.33
C LEU A 53 0.76 5.85 -2.54
N MET A 54 1.09 6.36 -3.73
CA MET A 54 2.45 6.83 -3.99
C MET A 54 2.85 7.97 -3.06
N GLN A 55 1.92 8.92 -2.87
CA GLN A 55 2.18 10.04 -1.99
C GLN A 55 2.38 9.57 -0.54
N LEU A 56 1.56 8.63 -0.10
CA LEU A 56 1.70 8.08 1.24
C LEU A 56 3.03 7.36 1.41
N SER A 57 3.42 6.56 0.42
CA SER A 57 4.70 5.85 0.45
C SER A 57 5.85 6.82 0.61
N ASN A 58 5.83 7.88 -0.17
CA ASN A 58 6.90 8.87 -0.12
C ASN A 58 6.94 9.59 1.22
N TYR A 59 5.79 10.02 1.68
CA TYR A 59 5.73 10.79 2.93
C TYR A 59 6.10 9.94 4.13
N LEU A 60 5.60 8.70 4.16
CA LEU A 60 5.83 7.80 5.29
C LEU A 60 7.16 7.06 5.18
N LYS A 61 7.88 7.26 4.10
CA LYS A 61 9.22 6.72 3.87
C LYS A 61 9.25 5.19 3.90
N VAL A 62 8.31 4.61 3.21
CA VAL A 62 8.26 3.16 3.00
C VAL A 62 8.16 2.89 1.52
N PRO A 63 8.66 1.75 1.04
CA PRO A 63 8.41 1.36 -0.34
C PRO A 63 6.94 1.05 -0.51
N ILE A 64 6.43 1.18 -1.73
CA ILE A 64 5.02 0.92 -1.97
C ILE A 64 4.65 -0.53 -1.61
N THR A 65 5.62 -1.43 -1.72
CA THR A 65 5.41 -2.83 -1.37
C THR A 65 5.04 -3.03 0.09
N TYR A 66 5.40 -2.08 0.94
CA TYR A 66 5.05 -2.16 2.36
C TYR A 66 3.55 -2.38 2.55
N PHE A 67 2.73 -1.71 1.73
CA PHE A 67 1.28 -1.79 1.90
C PHE A 67 0.70 -3.12 1.46
N PHE A 68 1.47 -3.91 0.74
CA PHE A 68 1.03 -5.23 0.27
C PHE A 68 1.58 -6.37 1.12
N GLU A 69 2.54 -6.09 1.99
CA GLU A 69 3.16 -7.13 2.80
C GLU A 69 2.12 -7.77 3.71
N ASP A 70 2.21 -9.07 3.83
CA ASP A 70 1.37 -9.84 4.74
C ASP A 70 -0.12 -9.80 4.40
N PHE A 71 -0.45 -9.36 3.19
CA PHE A 71 -1.83 -9.41 2.76
C PHE A 71 -2.25 -10.87 2.63
N LYS A 72 -3.37 -11.22 3.24
CA LYS A 72 -3.74 -12.62 3.42
C LYS A 72 -3.90 -13.38 2.11
N ASN A 73 -4.55 -12.79 1.12
CA ASN A 73 -4.72 -13.45 -0.17
C ASN A 73 -3.39 -13.73 -0.83
N PHE A 74 -2.48 -12.80 -0.70
CA PHE A 74 -1.14 -12.93 -1.21
C PHE A 74 -0.40 -14.07 -0.53
N ASN A 75 -0.50 -14.13 0.80
CA ASN A 75 0.16 -15.15 1.59
C ASN A 75 -0.46 -16.52 1.36
N ASP A 76 -1.78 -16.59 1.17
CA ASP A 76 -2.45 -17.85 0.89
C ASP A 76 -1.96 -18.42 -0.44
N GLN A 77 -1.78 -17.58 -1.44
CA GLN A 77 -1.24 -18.01 -2.71
C GLN A 77 0.19 -18.53 -2.57
N LYS A 78 0.97 -17.85 -1.76
CA LYS A 78 2.33 -18.31 -1.45
C LYS A 78 2.31 -19.72 -0.88
N ASN A 79 1.37 -19.97 0.00
CA ASN A 79 1.30 -21.28 0.67
C ASN A 79 0.90 -22.39 -0.27
N LEU A 80 0.18 -22.07 -1.33
CA LEU A 80 -0.25 -23.07 -2.28
C LEU A 80 0.83 -23.51 -3.25
N HIS A 81 1.89 -22.72 -3.34
CA HIS A 81 2.95 -22.94 -4.31
C HIS A 81 4.30 -22.85 -3.63
N ASP A 82 5.23 -23.65 -4.10
CA ASP A 82 6.59 -23.58 -3.59
C ASP A 82 7.32 -22.34 -4.08
N ASP A 83 6.91 -21.84 -5.23
CA ASP A 83 7.56 -20.70 -5.84
C ASP A 83 6.87 -19.42 -5.41
N SER A 84 7.19 -18.99 -4.21
CA SER A 84 6.56 -17.81 -3.65
C SER A 84 7.00 -16.52 -4.36
N GLU A 85 8.18 -16.51 -4.96
CA GLU A 85 8.62 -15.33 -5.68
C GLU A 85 7.76 -15.05 -6.89
N ASP A 86 7.43 -16.09 -7.64
CA ASP A 86 6.58 -15.93 -8.81
C ASP A 86 5.19 -15.45 -8.43
N LEU A 87 4.66 -15.98 -7.34
CA LEU A 87 3.36 -15.55 -6.85
C LEU A 87 3.39 -14.12 -6.39
N ASN A 88 4.43 -13.74 -5.67
CA ASN A 88 4.57 -12.37 -5.21
C ASN A 88 4.64 -11.42 -6.40
N TYR A 89 5.43 -11.80 -7.39
CA TYR A 89 5.57 -10.99 -8.58
C TYR A 89 4.25 -10.89 -9.33
N SER A 90 3.55 -11.99 -9.45
CA SER A 90 2.28 -12.03 -10.16
C SER A 90 1.23 -11.14 -9.49
N PHE A 91 1.16 -11.22 -8.16
CA PHE A 91 0.22 -10.39 -7.41
C PHE A 91 0.55 -8.90 -7.59
N LEU A 92 1.81 -8.55 -7.42
CA LEU A 92 2.24 -7.17 -7.58
C LEU A 92 2.03 -6.69 -9.00
N SER A 93 2.23 -7.58 -9.97
CA SER A 93 2.03 -7.25 -11.37
C SER A 93 0.58 -6.88 -11.65
N LYS A 94 -0.37 -7.63 -11.09
CA LYS A 94 -1.78 -7.32 -11.27
C LYS A 94 -2.15 -5.98 -10.67
N THR A 95 -1.67 -5.73 -9.47
CA THR A 95 -1.91 -4.45 -8.80
C THR A 95 -1.23 -3.33 -9.59
N PHE A 96 -0.02 -3.60 -10.01
CA PHE A 96 0.80 -2.66 -10.75
C PHE A 96 0.13 -2.27 -12.07
N SER A 97 -0.53 -3.22 -12.73
CA SER A 97 -1.14 -2.94 -14.02
C SER A 97 -2.27 -1.92 -13.95
N SER A 98 -2.79 -1.67 -12.75
CA SER A 98 -3.84 -0.67 -12.57
C SER A 98 -3.27 0.75 -12.45
N LEU A 99 -1.95 0.88 -12.36
CA LEU A 99 -1.31 2.17 -12.17
C LEU A 99 -1.05 2.84 -13.51
N SER A 100 -0.87 4.16 -13.47
CA SER A 100 -0.48 4.90 -14.66
C SER A 100 0.95 4.55 -15.03
N LYS A 101 1.31 4.83 -16.28
CA LYS A 101 2.66 4.53 -16.75
C LYS A 101 3.73 5.22 -15.92
N THR A 102 3.50 6.49 -15.58
CA THR A 102 4.46 7.25 -14.78
C THR A 102 4.62 6.65 -13.40
N GLN A 103 3.52 6.23 -12.80
CA GLN A 103 3.57 5.63 -11.47
C GLN A 103 4.30 4.30 -11.51
N LYS A 104 4.08 3.51 -12.57
CA LYS A 104 4.79 2.24 -12.73
C LYS A 104 6.29 2.45 -12.81
N GLU A 105 6.70 3.46 -13.55
CA GLU A 105 8.13 3.75 -13.70
C GLU A 105 8.74 4.14 -12.37
N LYS A 106 8.05 4.95 -11.59
CA LYS A 106 8.54 5.35 -10.28
C LYS A 106 8.70 4.16 -9.34
N ILE A 107 7.73 3.27 -9.37
CA ILE A 107 7.79 2.08 -8.53
C ILE A 107 8.96 1.20 -8.93
N LEU A 108 9.15 1.01 -10.24
CA LEU A 108 10.25 0.20 -10.71
C LEU A 108 11.60 0.79 -10.29
N GLN A 109 11.72 2.10 -10.32
CA GLN A 109 12.94 2.75 -9.86
C GLN A 109 13.19 2.51 -8.38
N ILE A 110 12.13 2.59 -7.58
CA ILE A 110 12.23 2.36 -6.14
C ILE A 110 12.71 0.93 -5.89
N LEU A 111 12.12 -0.03 -6.59
CA LEU A 111 12.48 -1.43 -6.40
C LEU A 111 13.90 -1.73 -6.85
N LYS A 112 14.34 -1.06 -7.90
CA LYS A 112 15.69 -1.28 -8.42
C LYS A 112 16.76 -0.75 -7.49
N LYS A 113 16.44 0.27 -6.71
CA LYS A 113 17.42 0.90 -5.83
C LYS A 113 17.73 0.05 -4.61
N LYS A 114 16.96 -0.97 -4.38
CA LYS A 114 17.25 -1.86 -3.27
C LYS A 114 18.36 -2.84 -3.60
#